data_d5a76bcc1c0d844f62ea72a93e3a14b8
#
_entry.id   d5a76bcc1c0d844f62ea72a93e3a14b8
#
_cell.length_a   1.000
_cell.length_b   1.000
_cell.length_c   1.000
_cell.angle_alpha   90.00
_cell.angle_beta   90.00
_cell.angle_gamma   90.00
#
_symmetry.space_group_name_H-M   'P 1'
#
loop_
_entity.id
_entity.type
_entity.pdbx_description
1 polymer ?
#
loop_
_entity_poly.entity_id
_entity_poly.type
_entity_poly.pdbx_seq_one_letter_code
_entity_poly.pdbx_strand_id
1 'polypeptide(L)'
;MAGILLDTSALYAIADRDDKWHKGMVDAVGGRAGDRIVPVSVLVEACYLVSTYLGVAAERRLVRAVIGGDFLLEGLNLRDLERAEAVLQKYADANIGFVDASIVAVAERLKVRTIATTDRRHFQLFRPKHCSTFELLP
;
A
#
# COMPACT_ATOMS: atom_id res chain seq x y z
N MET A 1 5.94 7.41 -13.45
CA MET A 1 6.31 6.00 -13.28
C MET A 1 5.06 5.13 -13.35
N ALA A 2 5.08 4.12 -14.19
CA ALA A 2 4.00 3.14 -14.22
C ALA A 2 4.21 2.15 -13.06
N GLY A 3 3.17 1.95 -12.27
CA GLY A 3 3.27 1.04 -11.14
C GLY A 3 2.01 1.06 -10.29
N ILE A 4 1.99 0.16 -9.33
CA ILE A 4 0.92 0.04 -8.34
C ILE A 4 1.55 0.16 -6.97
N LEU A 5 1.01 1.04 -6.14
CA LEU A 5 1.33 1.03 -4.71
C LEU A 5 0.36 0.10 -4.00
N LEU A 6 0.89 -0.78 -3.18
CA LEU A 6 0.06 -1.68 -2.38
C LEU A 6 -0.01 -1.17 -0.96
N ASP A 7 -1.23 -1.11 -0.41
CA ASP A 7 -1.39 -0.82 1.01
C ASP A 7 -1.37 -2.12 1.83
N THR A 8 -1.47 -1.97 3.13
CA THR A 8 -1.45 -3.10 4.07
C THR A 8 -2.57 -4.10 3.78
N SER A 9 -3.78 -3.62 3.49
CA SER A 9 -4.92 -4.51 3.22
C SER A 9 -4.72 -5.33 1.95
N ALA A 10 -4.07 -4.75 0.94
CA ALA A 10 -3.76 -5.47 -0.29
C ALA A 10 -2.76 -6.59 -0.04
N LEU A 11 -1.67 -6.31 0.68
CA LEU A 11 -0.69 -7.35 1.02
C LEU A 11 -1.31 -8.45 1.88
N TYR A 12 -2.15 -8.08 2.84
CA TYR A 12 -2.82 -9.06 3.67
C TYR A 12 -3.74 -9.96 2.84
N ALA A 13 -4.54 -9.39 1.95
CA ALA A 13 -5.44 -10.15 1.08
C ALA A 13 -4.68 -11.12 0.17
N ILE A 14 -3.50 -10.71 -0.32
CA ILE A 14 -2.64 -11.59 -1.11
C ILE A 14 -2.10 -12.74 -0.26
N ALA A 15 -1.72 -12.46 0.98
CA ALA A 15 -1.13 -13.46 1.89
C ALA A 15 -2.16 -14.45 2.43
N ASP A 16 -3.42 -14.06 2.59
CA ASP A 16 -4.47 -14.86 3.22
C ASP A 16 -5.41 -15.44 2.17
N ARG A 17 -5.25 -16.72 1.86
CA ARG A 17 -6.07 -17.43 0.85
C ARG A 17 -7.56 -17.45 1.20
N ASP A 18 -7.89 -17.33 2.47
CA ASP A 18 -9.27 -17.36 2.95
C ASP A 18 -9.91 -15.98 3.03
N ASP A 19 -9.13 -14.92 2.76
CA ASP A 19 -9.65 -13.55 2.72
C ASP A 19 -10.61 -13.40 1.52
N LYS A 20 -11.74 -12.75 1.75
CA LYS A 20 -12.76 -12.57 0.69
C LYS A 20 -12.23 -11.81 -0.52
N TRP A 21 -11.20 -10.99 -0.33
CA TRP A 21 -10.59 -10.19 -1.39
C TRP A 21 -9.42 -10.89 -2.08
N HIS A 22 -9.02 -12.08 -1.61
CA HIS A 22 -7.80 -12.74 -2.08
C HIS A 22 -7.77 -12.88 -3.60
N LYS A 23 -8.78 -13.54 -4.17
CA LYS A 23 -8.80 -13.80 -5.62
C LYS A 23 -8.83 -12.51 -6.42
N GLY A 24 -9.71 -11.58 -6.06
CA GLY A 24 -9.84 -10.31 -6.77
C GLY A 24 -8.57 -9.48 -6.70
N MET A 25 -7.90 -9.47 -5.55
CA MET A 25 -6.66 -8.71 -5.36
C MET A 25 -5.51 -9.34 -6.16
N VAL A 26 -5.35 -10.66 -6.09
CA VAL A 26 -4.31 -11.37 -6.85
C VAL A 26 -4.49 -11.12 -8.35
N ASP A 27 -5.71 -11.25 -8.84
CA ASP A 27 -6.00 -11.05 -10.27
C ASP A 27 -5.76 -9.61 -10.69
N ALA A 28 -6.21 -8.63 -9.90
CA ALA A 28 -6.09 -7.22 -10.23
C ALA A 28 -4.61 -6.77 -10.24
N VAL A 29 -3.86 -7.13 -9.22
CA VAL A 29 -2.44 -6.78 -9.11
C VAL A 29 -1.61 -7.52 -10.14
N GLY A 30 -1.88 -8.81 -10.34
CA GLY A 30 -1.16 -9.64 -11.32
C GLY A 30 -1.44 -9.25 -12.76
N GLY A 31 -2.61 -8.67 -13.04
CA GLY A 31 -3.02 -8.30 -14.39
C GLY A 31 -2.50 -6.95 -14.87
N ARG A 32 -1.82 -6.18 -14.03
CA ARG A 32 -1.33 -4.85 -14.38
C ARG A 32 0.16 -4.86 -14.69
N ALA A 33 0.55 -4.07 -15.69
CA ALA A 33 1.96 -3.84 -15.98
C ALA A 33 2.56 -2.84 -14.98
N GLY A 34 3.87 -2.86 -14.85
CA GLY A 34 4.60 -1.94 -13.99
C GLY A 34 5.01 -2.57 -12.66
N ASP A 35 5.69 -1.79 -11.85
CA ASP A 35 6.22 -2.25 -10.57
C ASP A 35 5.13 -2.38 -9.53
N ARG A 36 5.27 -3.37 -8.65
CA ARG A 36 4.41 -3.55 -7.48
C ARG A 36 5.17 -3.02 -6.28
N ILE A 37 4.85 -1.80 -5.90
CA ILE A 37 5.63 -1.00 -4.97
C ILE A 37 5.04 -1.09 -3.57
N VAL A 38 5.87 -1.42 -2.60
CA VAL A 38 5.49 -1.52 -1.19
C VAL A 38 6.32 -0.53 -0.38
N PRO A 39 5.70 0.54 0.13
CA PRO A 39 6.40 1.42 1.07
C PRO A 39 6.82 0.66 2.32
N VAL A 40 7.97 1.02 2.89
CA VAL A 40 8.49 0.32 4.07
C VAL A 40 7.51 0.36 5.24
N SER A 41 6.76 1.47 5.40
CA SER A 41 5.72 1.58 6.43
C SER A 41 4.62 0.53 6.27
N VAL A 42 4.24 0.27 5.04
CA VAL A 42 3.26 -0.77 4.71
C VAL A 42 3.81 -2.15 5.03
N LEU A 43 5.06 -2.41 4.68
CA LEU A 43 5.66 -3.72 4.97
C LEU A 43 5.66 -4.02 6.46
N VAL A 44 6.02 -3.03 7.29
CA VAL A 44 6.03 -3.21 8.76
C VAL A 44 4.64 -3.57 9.27
N GLU A 45 3.62 -2.81 8.87
CA GLU A 45 2.25 -3.05 9.31
C GLU A 45 1.71 -4.39 8.78
N ALA A 46 1.99 -4.71 7.52
CA ALA A 46 1.55 -5.98 6.93
C ALA A 46 2.20 -7.17 7.61
N CYS A 47 3.50 -7.10 7.91
CA CYS A 47 4.20 -8.17 8.65
C CYS A 47 3.56 -8.39 10.02
N TYR A 48 3.21 -7.32 10.72
CA TYR A 48 2.54 -7.42 12.02
C TYR A 48 1.18 -8.16 11.88
N LEU A 49 0.35 -7.77 10.93
CA LEU A 49 -0.96 -8.39 10.74
C LEU A 49 -0.84 -9.84 10.27
N VAL A 50 0.04 -10.10 9.33
CA VAL A 50 0.26 -11.45 8.80
C VAL A 50 0.75 -12.37 9.90
N SER A 51 1.71 -11.95 10.71
CA SER A 51 2.19 -12.79 11.80
C SER A 51 1.12 -13.05 12.86
N THR A 52 0.29 -12.04 13.14
CA THR A 52 -0.77 -12.13 14.13
C THR A 52 -1.86 -13.12 13.71
N TYR A 53 -2.29 -13.08 12.47
CA TYR A 53 -3.43 -13.88 12.01
C TYR A 53 -3.05 -15.14 11.25
N LEU A 54 -1.87 -15.18 10.63
CA LEU A 54 -1.45 -16.30 9.77
C LEU A 54 -0.19 -17.00 10.26
N GLY A 55 0.50 -16.42 11.24
CA GLY A 55 1.69 -17.01 11.85
C GLY A 55 3.00 -16.57 11.23
N VAL A 56 4.09 -16.97 11.89
CA VAL A 56 5.47 -16.55 11.55
C VAL A 56 5.90 -17.05 10.17
N ALA A 57 5.47 -18.25 9.78
CA ALA A 57 5.84 -18.79 8.48
C ALA A 57 5.28 -17.94 7.34
N ALA A 58 4.05 -17.42 7.48
CA ALA A 58 3.43 -16.53 6.51
C ALA A 58 4.14 -15.18 6.45
N GLU A 59 4.54 -14.64 7.61
CA GLU A 59 5.32 -13.41 7.67
C GLU A 59 6.66 -13.58 6.93
N ARG A 60 7.35 -14.69 7.14
CA ARG A 60 8.60 -14.98 6.44
C ARG A 60 8.41 -15.07 4.93
N ARG A 61 7.30 -15.67 4.47
CA ARG A 61 6.99 -15.73 3.03
C ARG A 61 6.80 -14.33 2.44
N LEU A 62 6.15 -13.43 3.18
CA LEU A 62 5.97 -12.05 2.72
C LEU A 62 7.33 -11.35 2.58
N VAL A 63 8.19 -11.45 3.58
CA VAL A 63 9.53 -10.84 3.51
C VAL A 63 10.34 -11.44 2.36
N ARG A 64 10.27 -12.76 2.15
CA ARG A 64 10.96 -13.42 1.04
C ARG A 64 10.45 -12.97 -0.32
N ALA A 65 9.17 -12.67 -0.45
CA ALA A 65 8.61 -12.14 -1.70
C ALA A 65 9.22 -10.78 -2.05
N VAL A 66 9.45 -9.94 -1.04
CA VAL A 66 10.15 -8.67 -1.24
C VAL A 66 11.61 -8.90 -1.63
N ILE A 67 12.32 -9.78 -0.91
CA ILE A 67 13.71 -10.11 -1.21
C ILE A 67 13.86 -10.66 -2.63
N GLY A 68 12.92 -11.50 -3.05
CA GLY A 68 12.92 -12.14 -4.37
C GLY A 68 12.49 -11.25 -5.51
N GLY A 69 12.02 -10.03 -5.24
CA GLY A 69 11.65 -9.09 -6.28
C GLY A 69 10.19 -9.15 -6.73
N ASP A 70 9.33 -9.93 -6.08
CA ASP A 70 7.90 -9.94 -6.39
C ASP A 70 7.26 -8.59 -6.06
N PHE A 71 7.79 -7.92 -5.05
CA PHE A 71 7.43 -6.56 -4.66
C PHE A 71 8.67 -5.70 -4.56
N LEU A 72 8.55 -4.45 -4.98
CA LEU A 72 9.63 -3.47 -4.91
C LEU A 72 9.49 -2.66 -3.62
N LEU A 73 10.45 -2.80 -2.72
CA LEU A 73 10.44 -2.06 -1.47
C LEU A 73 10.84 -0.61 -1.69
N GLU A 74 10.05 0.32 -1.18
CA GLU A 74 10.33 1.75 -1.28
C GLU A 74 10.49 2.35 0.10
N GLY A 75 11.66 2.97 0.35
CA GLY A 75 11.94 3.65 1.61
C GLY A 75 11.22 4.99 1.73
N LEU A 76 11.23 5.53 2.93
CA LEU A 76 10.71 6.87 3.23
C LEU A 76 11.87 7.79 3.56
N ASN A 77 11.86 8.98 2.97
CA ASN A 77 12.83 10.04 3.31
C ASN A 77 12.16 11.13 4.15
N LEU A 78 12.93 12.11 4.60
CA LEU A 78 12.39 13.19 5.44
C LEU A 78 11.32 14.01 4.72
N ARG A 79 11.44 14.22 3.41
CA ARG A 79 10.41 14.94 2.65
C ARG A 79 9.11 14.15 2.61
N ASP A 80 9.19 12.83 2.52
CA ASP A 80 8.00 11.98 2.60
C ASP A 80 7.33 12.14 3.96
N LEU A 81 8.10 12.23 5.05
CA LEU A 81 7.55 12.42 6.39
C LEU A 81 6.89 13.80 6.53
N GLU A 82 7.52 14.85 5.99
CA GLU A 82 6.93 16.18 5.98
C GLU A 82 5.60 16.19 5.22
N ARG A 83 5.57 15.54 4.07
CA ARG A 83 4.36 15.46 3.26
C ARG A 83 3.28 14.62 3.95
N ALA A 84 3.65 13.51 4.56
CA ALA A 84 2.73 12.67 5.31
C ALA A 84 2.12 13.42 6.49
N GLU A 85 2.91 14.21 7.21
CA GLU A 85 2.40 15.03 8.31
C GLU A 85 1.39 16.06 7.80
N ALA A 86 1.66 16.70 6.67
CA ALA A 86 0.73 17.65 6.06
C ALA A 86 -0.59 16.96 5.64
N VAL A 87 -0.52 15.73 5.14
CA VAL A 87 -1.72 14.94 4.80
C VAL A 87 -2.51 14.61 6.07
N LEU A 88 -1.84 14.19 7.13
CA LEU A 88 -2.50 13.93 8.42
C LEU A 88 -3.23 15.16 8.95
N GLN A 89 -2.61 16.33 8.82
CA GLN A 89 -3.22 17.58 9.25
C GLN A 89 -4.43 17.95 8.39
N LYS A 90 -4.29 17.86 7.08
CA LYS A 90 -5.37 18.20 6.14
C LYS A 90 -6.60 17.32 6.32
N TYR A 91 -6.40 16.03 6.59
CA TYR A 91 -7.48 15.05 6.72
C TYR A 91 -7.67 14.61 8.17
N ALA A 92 -7.43 15.51 9.13
CA ALA A 92 -7.49 15.18 10.55
C ALA A 92 -8.85 14.59 10.98
N ASP A 93 -9.95 15.04 10.36
CA ASP A 93 -11.29 14.57 10.70
C ASP A 93 -11.64 13.22 10.04
N ALA A 94 -10.81 12.73 9.12
CA ALA A 94 -11.08 11.49 8.41
C ALA A 94 -10.52 10.25 9.11
N ASN A 95 -9.85 10.44 10.24
CA ASN A 95 -9.30 9.34 11.06
C ASN A 95 -8.34 8.44 10.27
N ILE A 96 -7.49 9.04 9.43
CA ILE A 96 -6.45 8.31 8.72
C ILE A 96 -5.19 8.21 9.57
N GLY A 97 -4.38 7.18 9.33
CA GLY A 97 -3.11 7.00 10.03
C GLY A 97 -1.90 7.32 9.18
N PHE A 98 -0.73 7.25 9.81
CA PHE A 98 0.54 7.54 9.16
C PHE A 98 0.80 6.66 7.94
N VAL A 99 0.45 5.36 8.01
CA VAL A 99 0.70 4.46 6.88
C VAL A 99 -0.01 4.94 5.63
N ASP A 100 -1.31 5.28 5.73
CA ASP A 100 -2.06 5.82 4.60
C ASP A 100 -1.46 7.12 4.09
N ALA A 101 -1.09 8.02 5.01
CA ALA A 101 -0.47 9.30 4.64
C ALA A 101 0.88 9.08 3.93
N SER A 102 1.66 8.10 4.37
CA SER A 102 2.94 7.77 3.73
C SER A 102 2.75 7.24 2.31
N ILE A 103 1.67 6.49 2.06
CA ILE A 103 1.35 6.02 0.71
C ILE A 103 1.09 7.21 -0.21
N VAL A 104 0.33 8.21 0.26
CA VAL A 104 0.09 9.43 -0.54
C VAL A 104 1.40 10.13 -0.87
N ALA A 105 2.27 10.30 0.12
CA ALA A 105 3.57 10.95 -0.08
C ALA A 105 4.43 10.22 -1.11
N VAL A 106 4.52 8.91 -1.00
CA VAL A 106 5.30 8.09 -1.95
C VAL A 106 4.68 8.13 -3.34
N ALA A 107 3.35 8.05 -3.43
CA ALA A 107 2.64 8.12 -4.71
C ALA A 107 2.94 9.43 -5.43
N GLU A 108 2.92 10.55 -4.72
CA GLU A 108 3.23 11.85 -5.30
C GLU A 108 4.68 11.92 -5.76
N ARG A 109 5.61 11.43 -4.96
CA ARG A 109 7.04 11.46 -5.30
C ARG A 109 7.34 10.61 -6.54
N LEU A 110 6.75 9.42 -6.63
CA LEU A 110 6.97 8.49 -7.74
C LEU A 110 6.02 8.71 -8.91
N LYS A 111 5.05 9.61 -8.79
CA LYS A 111 4.01 9.86 -9.81
C LYS A 111 3.17 8.61 -10.10
N VAL A 112 2.94 7.79 -9.10
CA VAL A 112 2.08 6.61 -9.19
C VAL A 112 0.64 7.01 -8.91
N ARG A 113 -0.29 6.54 -9.73
CA ARG A 113 -1.71 6.92 -9.66
C ARG A 113 -2.62 5.79 -9.21
N THR A 114 -2.09 4.58 -9.12
CA THR A 114 -2.86 3.37 -8.85
C THR A 114 -2.49 2.80 -7.50
N ILE A 115 -3.49 2.60 -6.66
CA ILE A 115 -3.35 2.02 -5.32
C ILE A 115 -4.15 0.73 -5.26
N ALA A 116 -3.52 -0.37 -4.85
CA ALA A 116 -4.21 -1.61 -4.53
C ALA A 116 -4.61 -1.58 -3.06
N THR A 117 -5.90 -1.67 -2.79
CA THR A 117 -6.45 -1.55 -1.44
C THR A 117 -7.83 -2.18 -1.35
N THR A 118 -8.17 -2.74 -0.20
CA THR A 118 -9.55 -3.09 0.13
C THR A 118 -10.25 -1.98 0.91
N ASP A 119 -9.49 -0.99 1.38
CA ASP A 119 -10.02 0.19 2.08
C ASP A 119 -10.18 1.35 1.10
N ARG A 120 -11.28 1.32 0.37
CA ARG A 120 -11.54 2.32 -0.67
C ARG A 120 -11.91 3.68 -0.09
N ARG A 121 -12.50 3.70 1.12
CA ARG A 121 -13.03 4.93 1.72
C ARG A 121 -11.96 6.00 1.86
N HIS A 122 -10.84 5.69 2.49
CA HIS A 122 -9.77 6.65 2.74
C HIS A 122 -9.13 7.11 1.44
N PHE A 123 -8.81 6.17 0.55
CA PHE A 123 -8.10 6.51 -0.69
C PHE A 123 -8.97 7.26 -1.70
N GLN A 124 -10.30 7.16 -1.60
CA GLN A 124 -11.21 8.00 -2.39
C GLN A 124 -11.25 9.45 -1.92
N LEU A 125 -10.96 9.70 -0.63
CA LEU A 125 -10.94 11.04 -0.07
C LEU A 125 -9.75 11.87 -0.53
N PHE A 126 -8.59 11.25 -0.69
CA PHE A 126 -7.35 11.95 -0.97
C PHE A 126 -7.40 12.67 -2.32
N ARG A 127 -6.79 13.85 -2.34
CA ARG A 127 -6.59 14.65 -3.56
C ARG A 127 -5.10 14.87 -3.71
N PRO A 128 -4.39 13.89 -4.31
CA PRO A 128 -2.94 13.98 -4.45
C PRO A 128 -2.54 15.12 -5.39
N LYS A 129 -1.30 15.58 -5.24
CA LYS A 129 -0.81 16.73 -6.02
C LYS A 129 -0.62 16.43 -7.49
N HIS A 130 -0.37 15.17 -7.85
CA HIS A 130 -0.01 14.76 -9.21
C HIS A 130 -1.16 14.23 -10.05
N CYS A 131 -2.34 14.04 -9.44
CA CYS A 131 -3.54 13.57 -10.15
C CYS A 131 -4.79 14.00 -9.37
N SER A 132 -5.95 13.96 -10.01
CA SER A 132 -7.20 14.40 -9.38
C SER A 132 -7.66 13.45 -8.27
N THR A 133 -7.60 12.15 -8.53
CA THR A 133 -7.90 11.09 -7.57
C THR A 133 -7.05 9.87 -7.91
N PHE A 134 -6.91 8.95 -6.95
CA PHE A 134 -6.27 7.67 -7.22
C PHE A 134 -7.19 6.72 -7.96
N GLU A 135 -6.62 5.90 -8.84
CA GLU A 135 -7.28 4.70 -9.35
C GLU A 135 -7.12 3.61 -8.30
N LEU A 136 -8.20 2.95 -7.90
CA LEU A 136 -8.17 1.92 -6.86
C LEU A 136 -8.42 0.54 -7.45
N LEU A 137 -7.63 -0.45 -7.00
CA LEU A 137 -7.74 -1.86 -7.37
C LEU A 137 -8.11 -2.69 -6.13
N PRO A 138 -8.84 -3.75 -6.26
CA PRO A 138 -9.55 -4.28 -7.42
C PRO A 138 -10.74 -3.46 -7.85
#